data_8687bd5558c4004e23725cbf4e254f3f
#
_entry.id   8687bd5558c4004e23725cbf4e254f3f
#
_cell.length_a   1.000
_cell.length_b   1.000
_cell.length_c   1.000
_cell.angle_alpha   90.00
_cell.angle_beta   90.00
_cell.angle_gamma   90.00
#
_symmetry.space_group_name_H-M   'P 1'
#
loop_
_entity.id
_entity.type
_entity.pdbx_description
1 polymer ?
#
loop_
_entity_poly.entity_id
_entity_poly.type
_entity_poly.pdbx_seq_one_letter_code
_entity_poly.pdbx_strand_id
1 'polypeptide(L)'
;MNNFNFETNRTYAQSLDSQDDLAHYRSEFLFPEYKNGYSCVYLCGNSLGLQPKKVKQYLNEELDDWSKYGVHGHTKAGRPWLTYHLQARSGFAELTGSLEHEVIAMNTLTVNLHMLMTTFYRPNQKRFKILIESTAFPSDRFAAESQIRLHGFDPKEALIEWQPKDDELFIDDLQQIIAAQGDEIALILVPGIQYYSGQVLPMQEICQMAKSAGCNVGLDLAHAVGNIELELHKWAPDFAAWCTYKYLNGGPGSVGGAFIHEAHHGSAGNEQLLGWWSNDLESRFKMGAEFVAAKDADLWQVSNPPV
;
A
#
# COMPACT_ATOMS: atom_id res chain seq x y z
N MET A 1 6.56 31.78 -1.26
CA MET A 1 7.12 31.01 -0.12
C MET A 1 6.79 31.80 1.14
N ASN A 2 5.94 31.29 1.99
CA ASN A 2 5.66 31.92 3.28
C ASN A 2 6.91 31.75 4.15
N ASN A 3 7.57 32.82 4.50
CA ASN A 3 8.66 32.84 5.47
C ASN A 3 8.06 32.53 6.85
N PHE A 4 8.01 31.24 7.21
CA PHE A 4 7.70 30.85 8.58
C PHE A 4 8.92 31.19 9.44
N ASN A 5 8.79 32.20 10.33
CA ASN A 5 9.77 32.43 11.37
C ASN A 5 9.60 31.39 12.46
N PHE A 6 10.41 30.33 12.42
CA PHE A 6 10.44 29.32 13.47
C PHE A 6 11.29 29.79 14.66
N GLU A 7 10.73 29.63 15.85
CA GLU A 7 11.46 29.87 17.10
C GLU A 7 11.68 28.54 17.82
N THR A 8 12.89 28.34 18.36
CA THR A 8 13.27 27.10 19.07
C THR A 8 13.01 27.19 20.57
N ASN A 9 11.85 27.71 20.96
CA ASN A 9 11.49 27.87 22.38
C ASN A 9 10.13 27.22 22.71
N ARG A 10 9.96 26.93 24.00
CA ARG A 10 8.75 26.26 24.50
C ARG A 10 7.47 27.08 24.31
N THR A 11 7.54 28.39 24.45
CA THR A 11 6.39 29.27 24.31
C THR A 11 5.85 29.23 22.88
N TYR A 12 6.74 29.25 21.90
CA TYR A 12 6.37 29.14 20.50
C TYR A 12 5.72 27.76 20.20
N ALA A 13 6.32 26.67 20.66
CA ALA A 13 5.74 25.33 20.50
C ALA A 13 4.34 25.23 21.15
N GLN A 14 4.17 25.75 22.35
CA GLN A 14 2.86 25.78 23.02
C GLN A 14 1.83 26.66 22.27
N SER A 15 2.27 27.71 21.61
CA SER A 15 1.36 28.54 20.79
C SER A 15 0.88 27.79 19.55
N LEU A 16 1.73 26.97 18.92
CA LEU A 16 1.36 26.09 17.81
C LEU A 16 0.39 25.01 18.28
N ASP A 17 0.71 24.32 19.38
CA ASP A 17 -0.19 23.29 19.96
C ASP A 17 -1.59 23.84 20.27
N SER A 18 -1.68 25.10 20.72
CA SER A 18 -2.97 25.73 21.05
C SER A 18 -3.80 26.12 19.83
N GLN A 19 -3.19 26.19 18.66
CA GLN A 19 -3.80 26.53 17.37
C GLN A 19 -4.03 25.28 16.47
N ASP A 20 -3.65 24.11 16.95
CA ASP A 20 -3.81 22.87 16.20
C ASP A 20 -5.25 22.37 16.27
N ASP A 21 -5.99 22.50 15.18
CA ASP A 21 -7.37 22.02 15.05
C ASP A 21 -7.51 20.50 15.26
N LEU A 22 -6.42 19.74 15.07
CA LEU A 22 -6.37 18.28 15.23
C LEU A 22 -5.97 17.84 16.65
N ALA A 23 -5.62 18.78 17.54
CA ALA A 23 -5.14 18.47 18.90
C ALA A 23 -6.09 17.55 19.68
N HIS A 24 -7.41 17.65 19.47
CA HIS A 24 -8.42 16.84 20.14
C HIS A 24 -8.31 15.35 19.81
N TYR A 25 -7.83 14.96 18.60
CA TYR A 25 -7.65 13.56 18.21
C TYR A 25 -6.58 12.85 19.03
N ARG A 26 -5.61 13.59 19.62
CA ARG A 26 -4.61 13.00 20.50
C ARG A 26 -5.24 12.16 21.62
N SER A 27 -6.40 12.61 22.12
CA SER A 27 -7.15 11.92 23.19
C SER A 27 -7.74 10.58 22.76
N GLU A 28 -7.84 10.29 21.47
CA GLU A 28 -8.39 9.03 20.93
C GLU A 28 -7.39 7.88 20.94
N PHE A 29 -6.11 8.14 21.27
CA PHE A 29 -5.04 7.15 21.23
C PHE A 29 -4.47 6.86 22.62
N LEU A 30 -3.89 5.66 22.77
CA LEU A 30 -3.13 5.24 23.94
C LEU A 30 -1.65 5.45 23.69
N PHE A 31 -1.00 6.15 24.61
CA PHE A 31 0.44 6.44 24.54
C PHE A 31 1.22 5.49 25.44
N PRO A 32 2.37 4.94 25.00
CA PRO A 32 3.26 4.22 25.86
C PRO A 32 3.70 5.06 27.05
N GLU A 33 3.89 4.42 28.20
CA GLU A 33 4.37 5.07 29.41
C GLU A 33 5.85 4.77 29.65
N TYR A 34 6.58 5.74 30.16
CA TYR A 34 7.91 5.52 30.70
C TYR A 34 7.82 4.84 32.09
N LYS A 35 8.95 4.25 32.54
CA LYS A 35 9.04 3.59 33.87
C LYS A 35 8.64 4.47 35.06
N ASN A 36 8.66 5.78 34.91
CA ASN A 36 8.27 6.76 35.92
C ASN A 36 6.80 7.23 35.80
N GLY A 37 5.98 6.60 34.98
CA GLY A 37 4.55 6.91 34.80
C GLY A 37 4.27 8.12 33.92
N TYR A 38 5.27 8.72 33.27
CA TYR A 38 5.02 9.80 32.29
C TYR A 38 4.72 9.22 30.91
N SER A 39 3.79 9.83 30.19
CA SER A 39 3.51 9.48 28.80
C SER A 39 4.72 9.75 27.90
N CYS A 40 5.01 8.80 27.01
CA CYS A 40 6.07 8.94 26.02
C CYS A 40 5.73 10.02 24.98
N VAL A 41 6.72 10.79 24.56
CA VAL A 41 6.65 11.55 23.30
C VAL A 41 6.85 10.54 22.17
N TYR A 42 5.76 10.15 21.50
CA TYR A 42 5.78 9.09 20.50
C TYR A 42 5.85 9.68 19.09
N LEU A 43 6.99 9.50 18.43
CA LEU A 43 7.25 9.98 17.06
C LEU A 43 7.63 8.81 16.11
N CYS A 44 7.22 7.58 16.45
CA CYS A 44 7.57 6.37 15.71
C CYS A 44 6.44 5.84 14.83
N GLY A 45 5.46 6.69 14.45
CA GLY A 45 4.35 6.31 13.58
C GLY A 45 4.79 5.78 12.20
N ASN A 46 5.99 6.16 11.77
CA ASN A 46 6.65 5.62 10.58
C ASN A 46 7.00 4.11 10.69
N SER A 47 7.03 3.56 11.89
CA SER A 47 7.28 2.13 12.14
C SER A 47 6.04 1.39 12.64
N LEU A 48 5.37 1.96 13.64
CA LEU A 48 4.11 1.43 14.20
C LEU A 48 3.27 2.61 14.70
N GLY A 49 2.03 2.70 14.27
CA GLY A 49 1.07 3.69 14.77
C GLY A 49 0.66 3.42 16.22
N LEU A 50 0.11 4.45 16.88
CA LEU A 50 -0.44 4.33 18.23
C LEU A 50 -1.73 3.50 18.22
N GLN A 51 -2.02 2.83 19.33
CA GLN A 51 -3.26 2.08 19.48
C GLN A 51 -4.45 3.04 19.64
N PRO A 52 -5.46 3.02 18.74
CA PRO A 52 -6.74 3.69 18.97
C PRO A 52 -7.48 3.08 20.14
N LYS A 53 -8.10 3.90 20.99
CA LYS A 53 -8.86 3.43 22.15
C LYS A 53 -10.03 2.52 21.80
N LYS A 54 -10.63 2.72 20.61
CA LYS A 54 -11.78 1.93 20.12
C LYS A 54 -11.42 0.50 19.69
N VAL A 55 -10.14 0.18 19.46
CA VAL A 55 -9.72 -1.16 19.00
C VAL A 55 -10.22 -2.27 19.90
N LYS A 56 -10.09 -2.10 21.23
CA LYS A 56 -10.56 -3.10 22.19
C LYS A 56 -12.07 -3.36 22.09
N GLN A 57 -12.85 -2.33 21.85
CA GLN A 57 -14.29 -2.44 21.66
C GLN A 57 -14.59 -3.27 20.40
N TYR A 58 -14.01 -2.91 19.26
CA TYR A 58 -14.24 -3.62 18.00
C TYR A 58 -13.84 -5.08 18.07
N LEU A 59 -12.70 -5.40 18.68
CA LEU A 59 -12.28 -6.79 18.88
C LEU A 59 -13.27 -7.57 19.76
N ASN A 60 -13.79 -6.96 20.81
CA ASN A 60 -14.79 -7.62 21.66
C ASN A 60 -16.10 -7.85 20.90
N GLU A 61 -16.55 -6.90 20.08
CA GLU A 61 -17.74 -7.06 19.24
C GLU A 61 -17.60 -8.26 18.28
N GLU A 62 -16.44 -8.44 17.64
CA GLU A 62 -16.19 -9.58 16.76
C GLU A 62 -16.14 -10.92 17.55
N LEU A 63 -15.53 -10.93 18.74
CA LEU A 63 -15.49 -12.12 19.59
C LEU A 63 -16.90 -12.50 20.08
N ASP A 64 -17.72 -11.52 20.44
CA ASP A 64 -19.09 -11.72 20.85
C ASP A 64 -19.95 -12.26 19.69
N ASP A 65 -19.79 -11.70 18.49
CA ASP A 65 -20.49 -12.16 17.30
C ASP A 65 -20.03 -13.59 16.92
N TRP A 66 -18.75 -13.91 17.02
CA TRP A 66 -18.26 -15.27 16.78
C TRP A 66 -18.86 -16.27 17.80
N SER A 67 -18.84 -15.93 19.07
CA SER A 67 -19.45 -16.74 20.14
C SER A 67 -20.94 -16.97 19.92
N LYS A 68 -21.66 -15.94 19.46
CA LYS A 68 -23.10 -15.97 19.29
C LYS A 68 -23.58 -16.67 18.02
N TYR A 69 -22.88 -16.45 16.91
CA TYR A 69 -23.36 -16.85 15.60
C TYR A 69 -22.60 -18.03 15.00
N GLY A 70 -21.36 -18.32 15.45
CA GLY A 70 -20.52 -19.35 14.83
C GLY A 70 -20.41 -19.11 13.31
N VAL A 71 -20.61 -20.16 12.49
CA VAL A 71 -20.55 -20.05 11.02
C VAL A 71 -21.55 -19.05 10.43
N HIS A 72 -22.67 -18.79 11.13
CA HIS A 72 -23.65 -17.80 10.67
C HIS A 72 -23.14 -16.36 10.77
N GLY A 73 -22.05 -16.08 11.49
CA GLY A 73 -21.41 -14.77 11.54
C GLY A 73 -20.96 -14.27 10.16
N HIS A 74 -20.68 -15.17 9.22
CA HIS A 74 -20.41 -14.80 7.84
C HIS A 74 -21.47 -13.89 7.21
N THR A 75 -22.74 -14.02 7.64
CA THR A 75 -23.87 -13.25 7.09
C THR A 75 -24.69 -12.50 8.14
N LYS A 76 -24.59 -12.84 9.43
CA LYS A 76 -25.45 -12.33 10.51
C LYS A 76 -24.71 -11.52 11.58
N ALA A 77 -23.37 -11.47 11.56
CA ALA A 77 -22.61 -10.59 12.43
C ALA A 77 -22.99 -9.13 12.21
N GLY A 78 -22.75 -8.29 13.20
CA GLY A 78 -22.94 -6.85 13.07
C GLY A 78 -22.18 -6.25 11.90
N ARG A 79 -20.99 -6.81 11.63
CA ARG A 79 -20.18 -6.61 10.41
C ARG A 79 -19.99 -7.97 9.74
N PRO A 80 -20.80 -8.34 8.72
CA PRO A 80 -20.77 -9.66 8.10
C PRO A 80 -19.38 -9.99 7.54
N TRP A 81 -18.80 -11.14 7.91
CA TRP A 81 -17.41 -11.47 7.58
C TRP A 81 -17.17 -11.73 6.09
N LEU A 82 -18.19 -12.14 5.34
CA LEU A 82 -18.08 -12.29 3.88
C LEU A 82 -17.74 -10.99 3.14
N THR A 83 -18.19 -9.86 3.69
CA THR A 83 -18.01 -8.53 3.09
C THR A 83 -17.19 -7.61 3.99
N TYR A 84 -16.50 -8.15 5.01
CA TYR A 84 -15.80 -7.37 6.02
C TYR A 84 -14.76 -6.42 5.40
N HIS A 85 -13.99 -6.91 4.44
CA HIS A 85 -12.97 -6.13 3.71
C HIS A 85 -13.54 -4.92 2.98
N LEU A 86 -14.81 -4.95 2.56
CA LEU A 86 -15.46 -3.84 1.87
C LEU A 86 -15.64 -2.61 2.76
N GLN A 87 -15.64 -2.78 4.09
CA GLN A 87 -15.76 -1.65 5.02
C GLN A 87 -14.55 -0.71 4.98
N ALA A 88 -13.39 -1.19 4.53
CA ALA A 88 -12.19 -0.37 4.39
C ALA A 88 -12.15 0.43 3.07
N ARG A 89 -12.99 0.10 2.07
CA ARG A 89 -12.89 0.65 0.72
C ARG A 89 -13.03 2.16 0.65
N SER A 90 -14.10 2.72 1.22
CA SER A 90 -14.32 4.17 1.14
C SER A 90 -13.20 4.95 1.82
N GLY A 91 -12.72 4.48 3.00
CA GLY A 91 -11.59 5.11 3.68
C GLY A 91 -10.29 4.98 2.90
N PHE A 92 -10.01 3.83 2.30
CA PHE A 92 -8.83 3.67 1.44
C PHE A 92 -8.93 4.54 0.19
N ALA A 93 -10.09 4.59 -0.46
CA ALA A 93 -10.30 5.41 -1.65
C ALA A 93 -10.08 6.90 -1.34
N GLU A 94 -10.63 7.39 -0.23
CA GLU A 94 -10.43 8.78 0.23
C GLU A 94 -8.95 9.09 0.50
N LEU A 95 -8.26 8.22 1.25
CA LEU A 95 -6.84 8.41 1.62
C LEU A 95 -5.87 8.30 0.45
N THR A 96 -6.26 7.60 -0.61
CA THR A 96 -5.38 7.34 -1.76
C THR A 96 -5.77 8.11 -3.03
N GLY A 97 -6.87 8.86 -2.99
CA GLY A 97 -7.40 9.55 -4.16
C GLY A 97 -7.79 8.57 -5.28
N SER A 98 -8.38 7.44 -4.90
CA SER A 98 -8.78 6.34 -5.79
C SER A 98 -10.30 6.24 -5.89
N LEU A 99 -10.78 5.45 -6.84
CA LEU A 99 -12.17 4.99 -6.84
C LEU A 99 -12.32 3.78 -5.89
N GLU A 100 -13.48 3.60 -5.28
CA GLU A 100 -13.70 2.51 -4.31
C GLU A 100 -13.43 1.11 -4.89
N HIS A 101 -13.74 0.90 -6.16
CA HIS A 101 -13.52 -0.38 -6.84
C HIS A 101 -12.05 -0.64 -7.22
N GLU A 102 -11.17 0.36 -7.08
CA GLU A 102 -9.72 0.22 -7.33
C GLU A 102 -8.93 -0.21 -6.09
N VAL A 103 -9.55 -0.19 -4.91
CA VAL A 103 -8.85 -0.46 -3.65
C VAL A 103 -9.41 -1.67 -2.92
N ILE A 104 -8.54 -2.38 -2.20
CA ILE A 104 -8.90 -3.58 -1.45
C ILE A 104 -8.04 -3.75 -0.21
N ALA A 105 -8.66 -4.23 0.88
CA ALA A 105 -7.97 -4.68 2.09
C ALA A 105 -7.62 -6.16 1.93
N MET A 106 -6.33 -6.49 1.77
CA MET A 106 -5.88 -7.88 1.64
C MET A 106 -4.44 -8.06 2.14
N ASN A 107 -4.11 -9.26 2.59
CA ASN A 107 -2.77 -9.73 2.94
C ASN A 107 -1.92 -8.73 3.80
N THR A 108 -0.62 -8.73 3.58
CA THR A 108 0.36 -7.77 4.12
C THR A 108 1.15 -7.15 2.96
N LEU A 109 1.85 -6.04 3.21
CA LEU A 109 2.54 -5.27 2.18
C LEU A 109 3.38 -6.13 1.22
N THR A 110 4.37 -6.85 1.73
CA THR A 110 5.28 -7.63 0.86
C THR A 110 4.56 -8.77 0.12
N VAL A 111 3.55 -9.39 0.75
CA VAL A 111 2.71 -10.38 0.07
C VAL A 111 1.93 -9.72 -1.06
N ASN A 112 1.36 -8.52 -0.84
CA ASN A 112 0.68 -7.76 -1.89
C ASN A 112 1.62 -7.40 -3.03
N LEU A 113 2.84 -6.92 -2.75
CA LEU A 113 3.84 -6.65 -3.78
C LEU A 113 4.12 -7.89 -4.64
N HIS A 114 4.33 -9.06 -4.03
CA HIS A 114 4.54 -10.30 -4.77
C HIS A 114 3.33 -10.69 -5.63
N MET A 115 2.13 -10.63 -5.07
CA MET A 115 0.89 -10.96 -5.78
C MET A 115 0.66 -10.05 -6.98
N LEU A 116 0.88 -8.74 -6.79
CA LEU A 116 0.72 -7.75 -7.86
C LEU A 116 1.83 -7.86 -8.90
N MET A 117 3.08 -8.08 -8.51
CA MET A 117 4.17 -8.36 -9.46
C MET A 117 3.91 -9.61 -10.30
N THR A 118 3.21 -10.63 -9.78
CA THR A 118 2.81 -11.79 -10.58
C THR A 118 1.96 -11.38 -11.79
N THR A 119 1.14 -10.35 -11.66
CA THR A 119 0.35 -9.80 -12.78
C THR A 119 1.15 -8.82 -13.63
N PHE A 120 1.83 -7.88 -13.00
CA PHE A 120 2.36 -6.69 -13.66
C PHE A 120 3.83 -6.78 -14.08
N TYR A 121 4.62 -7.67 -13.48
CA TYR A 121 5.96 -7.99 -13.95
C TYR A 121 5.89 -9.18 -14.90
N ARG A 122 5.83 -8.89 -16.21
CA ARG A 122 5.73 -9.87 -17.30
C ARG A 122 6.96 -9.81 -18.20
N PRO A 123 8.08 -10.34 -17.72
CA PRO A 123 9.32 -10.27 -18.48
C PRO A 123 9.29 -11.13 -19.74
N ASN A 124 9.97 -10.63 -20.75
CA ASN A 124 10.28 -11.35 -21.98
C ASN A 124 11.74 -11.14 -22.35
N GLN A 125 12.22 -11.70 -23.44
CA GLN A 125 13.63 -11.61 -23.83
C GLN A 125 14.14 -10.18 -24.06
N LYS A 126 13.28 -9.22 -24.40
CA LYS A 126 13.66 -7.82 -24.61
C LYS A 126 13.40 -6.99 -23.38
N ARG A 127 12.21 -7.10 -22.78
CA ARG A 127 11.73 -6.29 -21.67
C ARG A 127 11.64 -7.16 -20.43
N PHE A 128 12.69 -7.18 -19.59
CA PHE A 128 12.78 -8.09 -18.45
C PHE A 128 13.31 -7.45 -17.16
N LYS A 129 13.70 -6.18 -17.22
CA LYS A 129 14.31 -5.52 -16.07
C LYS A 129 13.25 -4.95 -15.11
N ILE A 130 13.60 -4.94 -13.83
CA ILE A 130 12.90 -4.17 -12.79
C ILE A 130 13.79 -3.01 -12.39
N LEU A 131 13.23 -1.80 -12.33
CA LEU A 131 13.90 -0.62 -11.79
C LEU A 131 13.38 -0.35 -10.38
N ILE A 132 14.30 -0.22 -9.42
CA ILE A 132 14.06 0.24 -8.04
C ILE A 132 15.03 1.36 -7.70
N GLU A 133 14.81 2.09 -6.59
CA GLU A 133 15.88 2.93 -6.02
C GLU A 133 16.93 2.08 -5.31
N SER A 134 18.20 2.48 -5.34
CA SER A 134 19.30 1.67 -4.78
C SER A 134 19.23 1.51 -3.26
N THR A 135 18.59 2.47 -2.60
CA THR A 135 18.34 2.51 -1.15
C THR A 135 16.96 1.99 -0.78
N ALA A 136 16.35 1.15 -1.62
CA ALA A 136 15.05 0.55 -1.37
C ALA A 136 15.02 -0.17 -0.01
N PHE A 137 13.84 -0.17 0.62
CA PHE A 137 13.67 -0.99 1.81
C PHE A 137 14.02 -2.45 1.49
N PRO A 138 14.79 -3.15 2.35
CA PRO A 138 15.30 -4.49 2.03
C PRO A 138 14.25 -5.48 1.56
N SER A 139 13.02 -5.39 2.08
CA SER A 139 11.90 -6.26 1.66
C SER A 139 11.55 -6.09 0.18
N ASP A 140 11.53 -4.85 -0.33
CA ASP A 140 11.16 -4.55 -1.72
C ASP A 140 12.24 -5.02 -2.68
N ARG A 141 13.51 -4.77 -2.30
CA ARG A 141 14.66 -5.30 -3.04
C ARG A 141 14.61 -6.82 -3.12
N PHE A 142 14.41 -7.51 -1.99
CA PHE A 142 14.32 -8.96 -1.98
C PHE A 142 13.12 -9.49 -2.77
N ALA A 143 12.00 -8.79 -2.72
CA ALA A 143 10.82 -9.13 -3.51
C ALA A 143 11.11 -9.00 -5.01
N ALA A 144 11.69 -7.86 -5.45
CA ALA A 144 12.06 -7.64 -6.85
C ALA A 144 13.07 -8.69 -7.35
N GLU A 145 14.16 -8.92 -6.59
CA GLU A 145 15.17 -9.92 -6.96
C GLU A 145 14.60 -11.35 -7.02
N SER A 146 13.69 -11.69 -6.10
CA SER A 146 13.08 -13.04 -6.11
C SER A 146 12.14 -13.24 -7.30
N GLN A 147 11.39 -12.21 -7.69
CA GLN A 147 10.55 -12.24 -8.89
C GLN A 147 11.40 -12.37 -10.16
N ILE A 148 12.52 -11.65 -10.25
CA ILE A 148 13.47 -11.79 -11.35
C ILE A 148 13.96 -13.24 -11.48
N ARG A 149 14.40 -13.85 -10.36
CA ARG A 149 14.86 -15.25 -10.34
C ARG A 149 13.74 -16.24 -10.68
N LEU A 150 12.52 -16.00 -10.20
CA LEU A 150 11.35 -16.85 -10.48
C LEU A 150 11.06 -16.93 -11.98
N HIS A 151 11.32 -15.85 -12.71
CA HIS A 151 11.19 -15.79 -14.16
C HIS A 151 12.45 -16.24 -14.93
N GLY A 152 13.48 -16.75 -14.25
CA GLY A 152 14.67 -17.33 -14.86
C GLY A 152 15.75 -16.31 -15.26
N PHE A 153 15.68 -15.06 -14.79
CA PHE A 153 16.69 -14.03 -15.05
C PHE A 153 17.67 -13.88 -13.87
N ASP A 154 18.87 -13.37 -14.16
CA ASP A 154 19.85 -13.01 -13.12
C ASP A 154 19.57 -11.58 -12.62
N PRO A 155 19.35 -11.36 -11.31
CA PRO A 155 19.20 -10.03 -10.75
C PRO A 155 20.35 -9.07 -11.04
N LYS A 156 21.57 -9.58 -11.24
CA LYS A 156 22.72 -8.74 -11.61
C LYS A 156 22.56 -8.05 -12.98
N GLU A 157 21.77 -8.65 -13.86
CA GLU A 157 21.51 -8.13 -15.21
C GLU A 157 20.14 -7.45 -15.30
N ALA A 158 19.17 -7.94 -14.51
CA ALA A 158 17.77 -7.58 -14.60
C ALA A 158 17.31 -6.54 -13.56
N LEU A 159 18.10 -6.24 -12.51
CA LEU A 159 17.77 -5.19 -11.55
C LEU A 159 18.52 -3.90 -11.88
N ILE A 160 17.78 -2.83 -12.16
CA ILE A 160 18.32 -1.49 -12.34
C ILE A 160 18.12 -0.72 -11.04
N GLU A 161 19.16 -0.04 -10.60
CA GLU A 161 19.15 0.76 -9.39
C GLU A 161 19.25 2.26 -9.74
N TRP A 162 18.20 3.01 -9.39
CA TRP A 162 18.24 4.46 -9.40
C TRP A 162 19.04 4.97 -8.21
N GLN A 163 20.20 5.58 -8.47
CA GLN A 163 21.16 5.98 -7.45
C GLN A 163 20.86 7.38 -6.91
N PRO A 164 20.85 7.58 -5.57
CA PRO A 164 20.77 8.91 -4.99
C PRO A 164 22.09 9.68 -5.20
N LYS A 165 21.98 11.00 -5.20
CA LYS A 165 23.10 11.94 -5.09
C LYS A 165 22.85 12.78 -3.84
N ASP A 166 23.84 12.87 -2.96
CA ASP A 166 23.71 13.59 -1.68
C ASP A 166 22.45 13.17 -0.87
N ASP A 167 22.19 11.84 -0.83
CA ASP A 167 21.04 11.20 -0.19
C ASP A 167 19.66 11.53 -0.82
N GLU A 168 19.61 12.21 -1.96
CA GLU A 168 18.39 12.54 -2.69
C GLU A 168 18.32 11.84 -4.06
N LEU A 169 17.11 11.44 -4.43
CA LEU A 169 16.78 10.86 -5.73
C LEU A 169 16.26 11.96 -6.66
N PHE A 170 16.98 12.23 -7.76
CA PHE A 170 16.63 13.27 -8.71
C PHE A 170 15.85 12.68 -9.89
N ILE A 171 14.72 13.27 -10.22
CA ILE A 171 13.85 12.82 -11.31
C ILE A 171 14.55 12.83 -12.68
N ASP A 172 15.46 13.77 -12.89
CA ASP A 172 16.26 13.86 -14.13
C ASP A 172 17.14 12.63 -14.32
N ASP A 173 17.66 12.02 -13.25
CA ASP A 173 18.45 10.78 -13.34
C ASP A 173 17.56 9.61 -13.72
N LEU A 174 16.35 9.51 -13.15
CA LEU A 174 15.37 8.52 -13.56
C LEU A 174 15.00 8.67 -15.05
N GLN A 175 14.78 9.90 -15.50
CA GLN A 175 14.50 10.19 -16.91
C GLN A 175 15.64 9.71 -17.82
N GLN A 176 16.90 9.92 -17.43
CA GLN A 176 18.07 9.41 -18.18
C GLN A 176 18.10 7.89 -18.23
N ILE A 177 17.82 7.21 -17.11
CA ILE A 177 17.74 5.74 -17.06
C ILE A 177 16.65 5.24 -18.02
N ILE A 178 15.46 5.82 -17.95
CA ILE A 178 14.33 5.45 -18.82
C ILE A 178 14.65 5.74 -20.30
N ALA A 179 15.29 6.86 -20.60
CA ALA A 179 15.70 7.18 -21.98
C ALA A 179 16.72 6.19 -22.53
N ALA A 180 17.63 5.69 -21.68
CA ALA A 180 18.69 4.76 -22.09
C ALA A 180 18.22 3.30 -22.18
N GLN A 181 17.33 2.86 -21.27
CA GLN A 181 16.99 1.45 -21.06
C GLN A 181 15.47 1.18 -20.96
N GLY A 182 14.61 2.16 -21.18
CA GLY A 182 13.16 2.02 -21.02
C GLY A 182 12.55 0.86 -21.81
N ASP A 183 13.10 0.55 -22.97
CA ASP A 183 12.70 -0.59 -23.78
C ASP A 183 12.96 -1.97 -23.14
N GLU A 184 13.85 -2.02 -22.14
CA GLU A 184 14.21 -3.24 -21.42
C GLU A 184 13.52 -3.34 -20.05
N ILE A 185 12.95 -2.23 -19.53
CA ILE A 185 12.30 -2.16 -18.24
C ILE A 185 10.87 -2.69 -18.37
N ALA A 186 10.56 -3.78 -17.68
CA ALA A 186 9.21 -4.32 -17.57
C ALA A 186 8.39 -3.68 -16.44
N LEU A 187 9.07 -3.34 -15.32
CA LEU A 187 8.42 -2.77 -14.12
C LEU A 187 9.33 -1.72 -13.49
N ILE A 188 8.74 -0.59 -13.11
CA ILE A 188 9.31 0.38 -12.18
C ILE A 188 8.60 0.19 -10.84
N LEU A 189 9.34 -0.18 -9.80
CA LEU A 189 8.82 -0.36 -8.43
C LEU A 189 9.55 0.61 -7.51
N VAL A 190 8.86 1.65 -7.05
CA VAL A 190 9.46 2.71 -6.22
C VAL A 190 8.55 3.09 -5.06
N PRO A 191 9.09 3.62 -3.95
CA PRO A 191 8.25 4.10 -2.85
C PRO A 191 7.59 5.43 -3.19
N GLY A 192 6.48 5.74 -2.51
CA GLY A 192 5.92 7.09 -2.52
C GLY A 192 6.73 8.06 -1.66
N ILE A 193 7.23 7.56 -0.53
CA ILE A 193 8.18 8.26 0.36
C ILE A 193 9.33 7.32 0.66
N GLN A 194 10.56 7.78 0.41
CA GLN A 194 11.76 7.02 0.71
C GLN A 194 11.94 6.87 2.23
N TYR A 195 12.06 5.65 2.72
CA TYR A 195 11.96 5.34 4.15
C TYR A 195 13.10 5.91 5.00
N TYR A 196 14.29 6.09 4.44
CA TYR A 196 15.48 6.54 5.14
C TYR A 196 15.61 8.08 5.12
N SER A 197 15.52 8.69 3.93
CA SER A 197 15.66 10.14 3.75
C SER A 197 14.37 10.91 4.07
N GLY A 198 13.19 10.26 3.97
CA GLY A 198 11.89 10.94 4.07
C GLY A 198 11.51 11.73 2.81
N GLN A 199 12.27 11.60 1.74
CA GLN A 199 11.97 12.27 0.48
C GLN A 199 10.66 11.78 -0.11
N VAL A 200 9.74 12.71 -0.42
CA VAL A 200 8.54 12.44 -1.21
C VAL A 200 8.94 12.39 -2.68
N LEU A 201 8.68 11.26 -3.33
CA LEU A 201 8.97 11.13 -4.76
C LEU A 201 7.84 11.74 -5.61
N PRO A 202 8.15 12.31 -6.79
CA PRO A 202 7.17 12.89 -7.69
C PRO A 202 6.40 11.79 -8.45
N MET A 203 5.51 11.09 -7.73
CA MET A 203 4.82 9.87 -8.21
C MET A 203 4.06 10.09 -9.52
N GLN A 204 3.41 11.25 -9.68
CA GLN A 204 2.71 11.59 -10.91
C GLN A 204 3.65 11.62 -12.12
N GLU A 205 4.80 12.27 -11.98
CA GLU A 205 5.79 12.38 -13.07
C GLU A 205 6.40 11.01 -13.38
N ILE A 206 6.70 10.21 -12.35
CA ILE A 206 7.21 8.83 -12.51
C ILE A 206 6.22 7.99 -13.31
N CYS A 207 4.92 8.02 -12.95
CA CYS A 207 3.88 7.29 -13.67
C CYS A 207 3.78 7.73 -15.13
N GLN A 208 3.84 9.03 -15.40
CA GLN A 208 3.78 9.57 -16.77
C GLN A 208 4.98 9.15 -17.62
N MET A 209 6.19 9.23 -17.07
CA MET A 209 7.41 8.80 -17.77
C MET A 209 7.41 7.31 -18.06
N ALA A 210 7.05 6.49 -17.06
CA ALA A 210 6.98 5.04 -17.22
C ALA A 210 5.96 4.64 -18.30
N LYS A 211 4.76 5.21 -18.25
CA LYS A 211 3.70 4.97 -19.24
C LYS A 211 4.15 5.34 -20.65
N SER A 212 4.86 6.47 -20.81
CA SER A 212 5.39 6.90 -22.09
C SER A 212 6.45 5.94 -22.66
N ALA A 213 7.19 5.26 -21.78
CA ALA A 213 8.18 4.24 -22.14
C ALA A 213 7.57 2.83 -22.25
N GLY A 214 6.28 2.66 -21.98
CA GLY A 214 5.59 1.37 -21.97
C GLY A 214 6.01 0.45 -20.82
N CYS A 215 6.46 1.02 -19.70
CA CYS A 215 6.77 0.30 -18.47
C CYS A 215 5.54 0.25 -17.56
N ASN A 216 5.35 -0.86 -16.85
CA ASN A 216 4.40 -0.90 -15.73
C ASN A 216 4.99 -0.18 -14.50
N VAL A 217 4.12 0.37 -13.66
CA VAL A 217 4.50 1.07 -12.42
C VAL A 217 3.82 0.45 -11.22
N GLY A 218 4.61 0.04 -10.23
CA GLY A 218 4.16 -0.31 -8.89
C GLY A 218 4.68 0.71 -7.87
N LEU A 219 3.84 1.08 -6.91
CA LEU A 219 4.20 1.99 -5.82
C LEU A 219 4.15 1.26 -4.47
N ASP A 220 5.24 1.32 -3.70
CA ASP A 220 5.19 1.04 -2.26
C ASP A 220 4.79 2.31 -1.52
N LEU A 221 3.60 2.30 -0.95
CA LEU A 221 3.03 3.43 -0.24
C LEU A 221 3.05 3.26 1.29
N ALA A 222 3.94 2.40 1.82
CA ALA A 222 4.06 2.13 3.25
C ALA A 222 4.25 3.39 4.11
N HIS A 223 4.90 4.40 3.58
CA HIS A 223 5.13 5.67 4.25
C HIS A 223 4.25 6.82 3.72
N ALA A 224 3.46 6.59 2.68
CA ALA A 224 2.68 7.64 2.02
C ALA A 224 1.20 7.64 2.43
N VAL A 225 0.53 6.49 2.46
CA VAL A 225 -0.89 6.40 2.81
C VAL A 225 -1.12 6.84 4.26
N GLY A 226 -1.99 7.83 4.44
CA GLY A 226 -2.29 8.45 5.73
C GLY A 226 -1.23 9.46 6.21
N ASN A 227 -0.24 9.79 5.38
CA ASN A 227 0.84 10.73 5.69
C ASN A 227 0.89 11.93 4.73
N ILE A 228 0.60 11.72 3.47
CA ILE A 228 0.52 12.77 2.43
C ILE A 228 -0.72 12.59 1.58
N GLU A 229 -1.12 13.64 0.87
CA GLU A 229 -2.18 13.56 -0.13
C GLU A 229 -1.74 12.74 -1.34
N LEU A 230 -2.63 11.87 -1.81
CA LEU A 230 -2.42 10.97 -2.94
C LEU A 230 -3.58 11.13 -3.93
N GLU A 231 -3.30 10.95 -5.22
CA GLU A 231 -4.29 10.98 -6.30
C GLU A 231 -4.06 9.77 -7.25
N LEU A 232 -4.09 8.54 -6.70
CA LEU A 232 -3.70 7.34 -7.44
C LEU A 232 -4.52 7.12 -8.71
N HIS A 233 -5.84 7.33 -8.67
CA HIS A 233 -6.66 7.23 -9.87
C HIS A 233 -6.16 8.17 -10.98
N LYS A 234 -5.84 9.41 -10.64
CA LYS A 234 -5.38 10.41 -11.62
C LYS A 234 -3.94 10.16 -12.08
N TRP A 235 -3.05 9.71 -11.20
CA TRP A 235 -1.67 9.41 -11.55
C TRP A 235 -1.53 8.11 -12.34
N ALA A 236 -2.50 7.22 -12.17
CA ALA A 236 -2.63 5.95 -12.88
C ALA A 236 -1.38 5.05 -12.83
N PRO A 237 -0.77 4.77 -11.65
CA PRO A 237 0.11 3.63 -11.55
C PRO A 237 -0.68 2.35 -11.85
N ASP A 238 -0.02 1.29 -12.31
CA ASP A 238 -0.71 0.02 -12.55
C ASP A 238 -1.20 -0.60 -11.25
N PHE A 239 -0.37 -0.52 -10.19
CA PHE A 239 -0.73 -0.94 -8.85
C PHE A 239 -0.01 -0.14 -7.76
N ALA A 240 -0.54 -0.22 -6.55
CA ALA A 240 0.16 0.20 -5.35
C ALA A 240 -0.17 -0.73 -4.18
N ALA A 241 0.70 -0.77 -3.16
CA ALA A 241 0.46 -1.52 -1.94
C ALA A 241 0.94 -0.74 -0.71
N TRP A 242 0.28 -0.98 0.42
CA TRP A 242 0.66 -0.35 1.70
C TRP A 242 0.35 -1.24 2.90
N CYS A 243 1.02 -0.95 4.00
CA CYS A 243 0.66 -1.51 5.31
C CYS A 243 -0.25 -0.54 6.06
N THR A 244 -1.12 -1.07 6.92
CA THR A 244 -2.04 -0.26 7.73
C THR A 244 -1.53 -0.01 9.16
N TYR A 245 -0.50 -0.73 9.60
CA TYR A 245 0.01 -0.64 10.97
C TYR A 245 0.85 0.62 11.27
N LYS A 246 1.27 1.37 10.23
CA LYS A 246 2.03 2.61 10.40
C LYS A 246 1.08 3.79 10.64
N TYR A 247 0.89 4.65 9.65
CA TYR A 247 0.11 5.88 9.79
C TYR A 247 -1.40 5.67 9.92
N LEU A 248 -1.91 4.50 9.51
CA LEU A 248 -3.33 4.15 9.66
C LEU A 248 -3.66 3.50 11.01
N ASN A 249 -2.68 3.29 11.89
CA ASN A 249 -2.87 2.78 13.24
C ASN A 249 -3.62 1.43 13.34
N GLY A 250 -3.53 0.58 12.31
CA GLY A 250 -4.24 -0.71 12.25
C GLY A 250 -3.76 -1.75 13.25
N GLY A 251 -2.63 -1.50 13.92
CA GLY A 251 -2.02 -2.41 14.90
C GLY A 251 -1.05 -3.43 14.30
N PRO A 252 -0.25 -4.08 15.16
CA PRO A 252 0.76 -5.03 14.72
C PRO A 252 0.16 -6.19 13.92
N GLY A 253 0.67 -6.44 12.71
CA GLY A 253 0.20 -7.54 11.87
C GLY A 253 -1.16 -7.32 11.19
N SER A 254 -1.67 -6.09 11.21
CA SER A 254 -2.93 -5.74 10.54
C SER A 254 -2.88 -5.99 9.03
N VAL A 255 -4.04 -6.24 8.45
CA VAL A 255 -4.21 -6.41 7.00
C VAL A 255 -3.70 -5.19 6.24
N GLY A 256 -3.02 -5.42 5.12
CA GLY A 256 -2.56 -4.36 4.23
C GLY A 256 -3.67 -3.87 3.30
N GLY A 257 -3.33 -2.87 2.50
CA GLY A 257 -4.16 -2.42 1.41
C GLY A 257 -3.43 -2.52 0.07
N ALA A 258 -4.21 -2.57 -0.99
CA ALA A 258 -3.71 -2.52 -2.36
C ALA A 258 -4.63 -1.66 -3.23
N PHE A 259 -4.03 -1.10 -4.25
CA PHE A 259 -4.69 -0.39 -5.34
C PHE A 259 -4.35 -1.07 -6.66
N ILE A 260 -5.32 -1.24 -7.50
CA ILE A 260 -5.17 -1.69 -8.88
C ILE A 260 -6.00 -0.75 -9.77
N HIS A 261 -5.35 -0.09 -10.72
CA HIS A 261 -6.02 0.87 -11.59
C HIS A 261 -7.13 0.20 -12.40
N GLU A 262 -8.29 0.85 -12.53
CA GLU A 262 -9.49 0.29 -13.20
C GLU A 262 -9.25 -0.15 -14.65
N ALA A 263 -8.26 0.40 -15.33
CA ALA A 263 -7.85 -0.02 -16.68
C ALA A 263 -7.48 -1.51 -16.78
N HIS A 264 -7.17 -2.15 -15.65
CA HIS A 264 -6.80 -3.56 -15.55
C HIS A 264 -7.97 -4.46 -15.10
N HIS A 265 -9.11 -3.87 -14.75
CA HIS A 265 -10.26 -4.60 -14.27
C HIS A 265 -10.97 -5.36 -15.40
N GLY A 266 -11.59 -6.49 -15.05
CA GLY A 266 -12.39 -7.28 -15.99
C GLY A 266 -11.63 -8.01 -17.10
N SER A 267 -10.30 -7.85 -17.16
CA SER A 267 -9.46 -8.55 -18.13
C SER A 267 -9.04 -9.93 -17.60
N ALA A 268 -9.93 -10.91 -17.69
CA ALA A 268 -9.66 -12.31 -17.33
C ALA A 268 -8.55 -12.98 -18.18
N GLY A 269 -7.83 -12.22 -18.99
CA GLY A 269 -6.72 -12.69 -19.82
C GLY A 269 -5.34 -12.40 -19.25
N ASN A 270 -5.24 -11.63 -18.18
CA ASN A 270 -3.98 -11.40 -17.50
C ASN A 270 -3.68 -12.61 -16.61
N GLU A 271 -2.47 -13.13 -16.67
CA GLU A 271 -2.02 -14.25 -15.85
C GLU A 271 -2.00 -13.84 -14.37
N GLN A 272 -3.11 -13.97 -13.70
CA GLN A 272 -3.30 -13.67 -12.29
C GLN A 272 -3.29 -14.97 -11.48
N LEU A 273 -2.87 -14.90 -10.24
CA LEU A 273 -3.12 -15.96 -9.28
C LEU A 273 -4.58 -15.87 -8.83
N LEU A 274 -5.34 -16.89 -9.13
CA LEU A 274 -6.76 -16.95 -8.84
C LEU A 274 -7.05 -17.80 -7.63
N GLY A 275 -8.04 -17.41 -6.85
CA GLY A 275 -8.56 -18.19 -5.74
C GLY A 275 -10.08 -18.11 -5.67
N TRP A 276 -10.65 -18.75 -4.67
CA TRP A 276 -12.10 -18.74 -4.51
C TRP A 276 -12.65 -17.33 -4.29
N TRP A 277 -11.89 -16.46 -3.63
CA TRP A 277 -12.30 -15.09 -3.35
C TRP A 277 -12.20 -14.16 -4.56
N SER A 278 -11.36 -14.49 -5.55
CA SER A 278 -11.27 -13.79 -6.84
C SER A 278 -12.51 -13.97 -7.72
N ASN A 279 -13.36 -14.95 -7.35
CA ASN A 279 -14.60 -15.22 -8.06
C ASN A 279 -15.67 -14.17 -7.70
N ASP A 280 -16.49 -13.80 -8.65
CA ASP A 280 -17.63 -12.89 -8.46
C ASP A 280 -18.51 -13.33 -7.28
N LEU A 281 -18.94 -12.39 -6.45
CA LEU A 281 -19.65 -12.67 -5.21
C LEU A 281 -20.97 -13.46 -5.43
N GLU A 282 -21.69 -13.17 -6.51
CA GLU A 282 -22.98 -13.85 -6.80
C GLU A 282 -22.78 -15.31 -7.26
N SER A 283 -21.66 -15.58 -7.94
CA SER A 283 -21.35 -16.90 -8.47
C SER A 283 -20.50 -17.75 -7.49
N ARG A 284 -19.77 -17.12 -6.58
CA ARG A 284 -18.83 -17.77 -5.64
C ARG A 284 -19.44 -18.94 -4.89
N PHE A 285 -20.68 -18.83 -4.43
CA PHE A 285 -21.36 -19.85 -3.64
C PHE A 285 -22.10 -20.92 -4.47
N LYS A 286 -22.07 -20.82 -5.81
CA LYS A 286 -22.58 -21.93 -6.67
C LYS A 286 -21.69 -23.16 -6.61
N MET A 287 -20.47 -23.03 -6.07
CA MET A 287 -19.49 -24.12 -5.84
C MET A 287 -19.20 -24.93 -7.11
N GLY A 288 -19.38 -24.34 -8.28
CA GLY A 288 -19.08 -24.94 -9.57
C GLY A 288 -17.61 -24.85 -9.97
N ALA A 289 -17.23 -25.53 -11.03
CA ALA A 289 -15.89 -25.44 -11.62
C ALA A 289 -15.71 -24.21 -12.54
N GLU A 290 -16.78 -23.51 -12.84
CA GLU A 290 -16.74 -22.31 -13.67
C GLU A 290 -16.25 -21.12 -12.83
N PHE A 291 -15.20 -20.47 -13.31
CA PHE A 291 -14.69 -19.23 -12.72
C PHE A 291 -15.32 -18.02 -13.39
N VAL A 292 -15.96 -17.17 -12.59
CA VAL A 292 -16.48 -15.87 -13.01
C VAL A 292 -15.68 -14.80 -12.31
N ALA A 293 -14.84 -14.08 -13.03
CA ALA A 293 -13.95 -13.08 -12.46
C ALA A 293 -14.71 -11.96 -11.75
N ALA A 294 -14.26 -11.56 -10.57
CA ALA A 294 -14.67 -10.30 -9.96
C ALA A 294 -14.33 -9.13 -10.91
N LYS A 295 -15.15 -8.09 -10.92
CA LYS A 295 -15.08 -6.99 -11.90
C LYS A 295 -14.23 -5.79 -11.43
N ASP A 296 -13.66 -5.89 -10.24
CA ASP A 296 -12.94 -4.83 -9.53
C ASP A 296 -11.65 -5.38 -8.91
N ALA A 297 -11.04 -4.63 -8.01
CA ALA A 297 -9.81 -5.03 -7.30
C ALA A 297 -9.95 -6.36 -6.53
N ASP A 298 -11.17 -6.83 -6.23
CA ASP A 298 -11.41 -8.14 -5.59
C ASP A 298 -10.89 -9.31 -6.44
N LEU A 299 -10.69 -9.11 -7.74
CA LEU A 299 -10.08 -10.12 -8.62
C LEU A 299 -8.70 -10.57 -8.13
N TRP A 300 -7.94 -9.69 -7.47
CA TRP A 300 -6.59 -10.00 -6.92
C TRP A 300 -6.63 -10.63 -5.52
N GLN A 301 -7.79 -10.69 -4.90
CA GLN A 301 -7.94 -11.32 -3.60
C GLN A 301 -8.21 -12.82 -3.74
N VAL A 302 -7.20 -13.65 -3.45
CA VAL A 302 -7.31 -15.11 -3.65
C VAL A 302 -8.03 -15.83 -2.51
N SER A 303 -8.04 -15.25 -1.31
CA SER A 303 -8.66 -15.82 -0.11
C SER A 303 -9.36 -14.73 0.70
N ASN A 304 -10.27 -15.13 1.61
CA ASN A 304 -10.89 -14.20 2.53
C ASN A 304 -9.85 -13.49 3.40
N PRO A 305 -10.01 -12.18 3.64
CA PRO A 305 -9.15 -11.46 4.57
C PRO A 305 -9.42 -11.90 6.01
N PRO A 306 -8.45 -11.71 6.93
CA PRO A 306 -8.73 -11.82 8.36
C PRO A 306 -9.74 -10.76 8.80
N VAL A 307 -10.53 -11.10 9.79
CA VAL A 307 -11.50 -10.23 10.46
C VAL A 307 -10.87 -9.66 11.73
#